data_cd13d9873e091eb31a7c7f0db11b4cb2
#
_entry.id   cd13d9873e091eb31a7c7f0db11b4cb2
#
_cell.length_a   1.000
_cell.length_b   1.000
_cell.length_c   1.000
_cell.angle_alpha   90.00
_cell.angle_beta   90.00
_cell.angle_gamma   90.00
#
_symmetry.space_group_name_H-M   'P 1'
#
loop_
_entity.id
_entity.type
_entity.pdbx_description
1 polymer ?
#
loop_
_entity_poly.entity_id
_entity_poly.type
_entity_poly.pdbx_seq_one_letter_code
_entity_poly.pdbx_strand_id
1 'polypeptide(L)'
;IMKMGPLRDGTTDILSTDLVGNPGVDPTKFPAVPRSMTQYMTMIGGAYSFTDDFAVMAMTNFTVNEMPMEILPAQGSNFTMTSAGLGDITLLAKSRLHANDNLAPTKQFSVLYGLSLPTGSIERKFTNATPNGVNGILLPFKMQLGSGTVDPIVGLTYQSSRDPYWWGLNTQLEAHVYDNEQGYHRGQEFRYDFYAMKQVHDNWVLQAQLNGWYEGSFSREPFNGRVNGEGHTNKVAGNPFLSPLFDPQNYGGHKMAVSLGFQYQPIPLHILELTATLPIHQDLSGPQLRDNWMMQLSYYVEIPTKKSRRYKGFNPPKELGF
;
A
#
# COMPACT_ATOMS: atom_id res chain seq x y z
N ILE A 1 -8.40 0.61 -7.56
CA ILE A 1 -7.62 0.10 -8.69
C ILE A 1 -6.35 0.91 -8.81
N MET A 2 -5.23 0.23 -9.01
CA MET A 2 -3.93 0.86 -9.22
C MET A 2 -3.26 0.27 -10.46
N LYS A 3 -2.64 1.13 -11.26
CA LYS A 3 -1.85 0.76 -12.43
C LYS A 3 -0.39 1.13 -12.20
N MET A 4 0.52 0.22 -12.56
CA MET A 4 1.97 0.38 -12.46
C MET A 4 2.65 0.02 -13.78
N GLY A 5 3.84 0.59 -14.00
CA GLY A 5 4.71 0.39 -15.16
C GLY A 5 4.84 1.64 -16.04
N PRO A 6 5.91 1.79 -16.80
CA PRO A 6 7.05 0.88 -16.98
C PRO A 6 7.93 0.72 -15.74
N LEU A 7 9.03 0.01 -15.88
CA LEU A 7 10.06 -0.06 -14.85
C LEU A 7 10.77 1.28 -14.67
N ARG A 8 11.28 1.48 -13.46
CA ARG A 8 12.08 2.64 -13.08
C ARG A 8 13.20 2.21 -12.14
N ASP A 9 14.37 2.79 -12.31
CA ASP A 9 15.50 2.70 -11.39
C ASP A 9 15.92 4.12 -11.02
N GLY A 10 15.96 4.43 -9.74
CA GLY A 10 16.04 5.80 -9.27
C GLY A 10 14.88 6.62 -9.83
N THR A 11 15.19 7.68 -10.54
CA THR A 11 14.24 8.56 -11.23
C THR A 11 14.09 8.30 -12.73
N THR A 12 14.80 7.29 -13.27
CA THR A 12 14.88 7.02 -14.71
C THR A 12 13.99 5.85 -15.10
N ASP A 13 13.16 6.03 -16.12
CA ASP A 13 12.32 4.96 -16.67
C ASP A 13 13.17 4.02 -17.53
N ILE A 14 12.93 2.71 -17.38
CA ILE A 14 13.62 1.63 -18.10
C ILE A 14 12.56 0.79 -18.82
N LEU A 15 12.81 0.44 -20.07
CA LEU A 15 11.94 -0.49 -20.79
C LEU A 15 12.23 -1.94 -20.36
N SER A 16 11.19 -2.77 -20.27
CA SER A 16 11.36 -4.20 -20.00
C SER A 16 12.24 -4.89 -21.02
N THR A 17 12.15 -4.47 -22.29
CA THR A 17 13.01 -4.94 -23.39
C THR A 17 14.50 -4.68 -23.18
N ASP A 18 14.83 -3.64 -22.42
CA ASP A 18 16.23 -3.29 -22.13
C ASP A 18 16.83 -4.15 -21.02
N LEU A 19 15.99 -4.81 -20.21
CA LEU A 19 16.41 -5.67 -19.11
C LEU A 19 16.25 -7.16 -19.42
N VAL A 20 15.33 -7.53 -20.30
CA VAL A 20 15.14 -8.94 -20.67
C VAL A 20 16.32 -9.43 -21.53
N GLY A 21 16.90 -10.56 -21.16
CA GLY A 21 18.02 -11.13 -21.90
C GLY A 21 18.64 -12.35 -21.21
N ASN A 22 19.75 -12.81 -21.79
CA ASN A 22 20.50 -13.95 -21.25
C ASN A 22 21.56 -13.44 -20.26
N PRO A 23 21.43 -13.70 -18.96
CA PRO A 23 22.41 -13.27 -17.96
C PRO A 23 23.78 -13.95 -18.11
N GLY A 24 23.86 -15.07 -18.84
CA GLY A 24 25.15 -15.72 -19.18
C GLY A 24 25.96 -14.99 -20.27
N VAL A 25 25.31 -14.09 -21.01
CA VAL A 25 25.94 -13.24 -22.03
C VAL A 25 26.13 -11.82 -21.49
N ASP A 26 25.12 -11.28 -20.84
CA ASP A 26 25.14 -9.96 -20.21
C ASP A 26 24.60 -10.08 -18.78
N PRO A 27 25.45 -9.93 -17.75
CA PRO A 27 25.06 -10.11 -16.36
C PRO A 27 24.06 -9.06 -15.85
N THR A 28 23.78 -8.01 -16.61
CA THR A 28 22.76 -7.00 -16.27
C THR A 28 21.34 -7.38 -16.71
N LYS A 29 21.21 -8.50 -17.47
CA LYS A 29 19.94 -8.97 -18.02
C LYS A 29 19.29 -10.04 -17.15
N PHE A 30 17.97 -10.15 -17.31
CA PHE A 30 17.14 -11.13 -16.62
C PHE A 30 16.36 -11.98 -17.62
N PRO A 31 16.17 -13.28 -17.35
CA PRO A 31 15.33 -14.15 -18.18
C PRO A 31 13.86 -13.72 -18.26
N ALA A 32 13.34 -13.10 -17.20
CA ALA A 32 11.97 -12.64 -17.12
C ALA A 32 11.90 -11.27 -16.41
N VAL A 33 11.13 -10.34 -16.98
CA VAL A 33 11.03 -8.96 -16.51
C VAL A 33 9.56 -8.52 -16.48
N PRO A 34 9.07 -7.82 -15.43
CA PRO A 34 7.71 -7.33 -15.42
C PRO A 34 7.54 -6.16 -16.41
N ARG A 35 6.41 -6.15 -17.14
CA ARG A 35 6.06 -5.08 -18.08
C ARG A 35 5.18 -4.01 -17.42
N SER A 36 4.24 -4.46 -16.63
CA SER A 36 3.26 -3.63 -15.93
C SER A 36 2.60 -4.44 -14.82
N MET A 37 1.81 -3.79 -13.98
CA MET A 37 0.96 -4.47 -13.00
C MET A 37 -0.37 -3.74 -12.87
N THR A 38 -1.43 -4.50 -12.72
CA THR A 38 -2.73 -4.00 -12.27
C THR A 38 -3.05 -4.61 -10.93
N GLN A 39 -3.37 -3.77 -9.96
CA GLN A 39 -3.83 -4.19 -8.65
C GLN A 39 -5.28 -3.75 -8.44
N TYR A 40 -6.12 -4.70 -8.09
CA TYR A 40 -7.48 -4.47 -7.59
C TYR A 40 -7.47 -4.76 -6.10
N MET A 41 -7.88 -3.78 -5.30
CA MET A 41 -7.93 -3.93 -3.85
C MET A 41 -9.30 -3.54 -3.34
N THR A 42 -9.92 -4.39 -2.55
CA THR A 42 -11.12 -4.10 -1.77
C THR A 42 -10.75 -4.09 -0.30
N MET A 43 -10.95 -2.96 0.36
CA MET A 43 -10.66 -2.80 1.78
C MET A 43 -11.97 -2.80 2.57
N ILE A 44 -11.98 -3.51 3.69
CA ILE A 44 -13.08 -3.54 4.64
C ILE A 44 -12.51 -3.18 6.01
N GLY A 45 -13.16 -2.24 6.68
CA GLY A 45 -12.74 -1.82 8.01
C GLY A 45 -13.91 -1.31 8.84
N GLY A 46 -13.70 -1.27 10.14
CA GLY A 46 -14.63 -0.69 11.10
C GLY A 46 -13.88 -0.02 12.23
N ALA A 47 -14.44 1.07 12.74
CA ALA A 47 -13.92 1.79 13.88
C ALA A 47 -15.00 1.96 14.96
N TYR A 48 -14.58 1.94 16.21
CA TYR A 48 -15.44 2.18 17.35
C TYR A 48 -14.80 3.18 18.31
N SER A 49 -15.51 4.27 18.57
CA SER A 49 -15.11 5.29 19.56
C SER A 49 -15.67 4.93 20.93
N PHE A 50 -14.81 4.59 21.86
CA PHE A 50 -15.17 4.33 23.26
C PHE A 50 -15.46 5.62 24.02
N THR A 51 -14.70 6.65 23.72
CA THR A 51 -14.83 8.01 24.26
C THR A 51 -14.60 9.03 23.14
N ASP A 52 -14.75 10.31 23.45
CA ASP A 52 -14.40 11.40 22.52
C ASP A 52 -12.89 11.47 22.22
N ASP A 53 -12.07 10.84 23.07
CA ASP A 53 -10.62 10.89 23.00
C ASP A 53 -9.98 9.57 22.58
N PHE A 54 -10.76 8.48 22.54
CA PHE A 54 -10.22 7.15 22.28
C PHE A 54 -11.12 6.34 21.34
N ALA A 55 -10.51 5.88 20.25
CA ALA A 55 -11.14 5.00 19.27
C ALA A 55 -10.22 3.83 18.91
N VAL A 56 -10.81 2.72 18.52
CA VAL A 56 -10.12 1.57 17.93
C VAL A 56 -10.65 1.30 16.53
N MET A 57 -9.79 0.72 15.68
CA MET A 57 -10.11 0.39 14.30
C MET A 57 -9.51 -0.95 13.95
N ALA A 58 -10.23 -1.73 13.16
CA ALA A 58 -9.75 -2.95 12.55
C ALA A 58 -10.01 -2.90 11.05
N MET A 59 -9.06 -3.31 10.24
CA MET A 59 -9.21 -3.35 8.79
C MET A 59 -8.45 -4.53 8.19
N THR A 60 -8.90 -4.97 7.02
CA THR A 60 -8.20 -5.92 6.15
C THR A 60 -8.53 -5.62 4.71
N ASN A 61 -7.79 -6.21 3.80
CA ASN A 61 -8.01 -6.04 2.37
C ASN A 61 -8.05 -7.39 1.65
N PHE A 62 -8.79 -7.44 0.56
CA PHE A 62 -8.72 -8.48 -0.45
C PHE A 62 -8.08 -7.89 -1.70
N THR A 63 -6.98 -8.48 -2.13
CA THR A 63 -6.18 -7.96 -3.24
C THR A 63 -6.13 -8.99 -4.38
N VAL A 64 -6.23 -8.51 -5.62
CA VAL A 64 -5.94 -9.26 -6.85
C VAL A 64 -4.86 -8.49 -7.60
N ASN A 65 -3.76 -9.17 -7.86
CA ASN A 65 -2.62 -8.66 -8.61
C ASN A 65 -2.49 -9.39 -9.94
N GLU A 66 -2.36 -8.65 -11.02
CA GLU A 66 -2.09 -9.15 -12.36
C GLU A 66 -0.86 -8.47 -12.93
N MET A 67 0.19 -9.22 -13.19
CA MET A 67 1.49 -8.73 -13.64
C MET A 67 1.94 -9.44 -14.91
N PRO A 68 1.70 -8.86 -16.11
CA PRO A 68 2.26 -9.34 -17.35
C PRO A 68 3.79 -9.30 -17.33
N MET A 69 4.40 -10.44 -17.69
CA MET A 69 5.83 -10.63 -17.74
C MET A 69 6.30 -10.73 -19.20
N GLU A 70 7.44 -10.13 -19.48
CA GLU A 70 8.21 -10.34 -20.70
C GLU A 70 9.31 -11.34 -20.42
N ILE A 71 9.46 -12.34 -21.27
CA ILE A 71 10.50 -13.36 -21.11
C ILE A 71 11.38 -13.44 -22.36
N LEU A 72 12.59 -13.94 -22.15
CA LEU A 72 13.50 -14.21 -23.25
C LEU A 72 12.85 -15.20 -24.24
N PRO A 73 12.79 -14.88 -25.56
CA PRO A 73 12.11 -15.73 -26.54
C PRO A 73 12.58 -17.18 -26.58
N ALA A 74 13.85 -17.44 -26.27
CA ALA A 74 14.38 -18.79 -26.17
C ALA A 74 13.80 -19.62 -25.02
N GLN A 75 13.10 -18.99 -24.06
CA GLN A 75 12.53 -19.64 -22.90
C GLN A 75 11.01 -19.79 -22.96
N GLY A 76 10.36 -19.31 -24.02
CA GLY A 76 8.94 -19.49 -24.26
C GLY A 76 8.15 -18.21 -24.52
N SER A 77 6.84 -18.24 -24.23
CA SER A 77 5.93 -17.13 -24.48
C SER A 77 5.73 -16.27 -23.21
N ASN A 78 5.46 -14.99 -23.42
CA ASN A 78 5.06 -14.09 -22.33
C ASN A 78 3.88 -14.66 -21.54
N PHE A 79 3.87 -14.42 -20.24
CA PHE A 79 2.84 -14.91 -19.33
C PHE A 79 2.43 -13.82 -18.33
N THR A 80 1.37 -14.08 -17.56
CA THR A 80 0.92 -13.16 -16.50
C THR A 80 1.04 -13.86 -15.16
N MET A 81 1.81 -13.25 -14.23
CA MET A 81 1.75 -13.64 -12.81
C MET A 81 0.46 -13.12 -12.21
N THR A 82 -0.18 -13.95 -11.39
CA THR A 82 -1.39 -13.57 -10.66
C THR A 82 -1.27 -13.97 -9.20
N SER A 83 -1.75 -13.12 -8.30
CA SER A 83 -1.98 -13.48 -6.90
C SER A 83 -3.30 -12.88 -6.43
N ALA A 84 -4.06 -13.61 -5.63
CA ALA A 84 -5.33 -13.15 -5.09
C ALA A 84 -5.56 -13.71 -3.68
N GLY A 85 -6.13 -12.89 -2.79
CA GLY A 85 -6.54 -13.31 -1.46
C GLY A 85 -6.58 -12.17 -0.45
N LEU A 86 -6.82 -12.56 0.80
CA LEU A 86 -6.82 -11.63 1.93
C LEU A 86 -5.39 -11.24 2.30
N GLY A 87 -5.22 -9.98 2.64
CA GLY A 87 -4.01 -9.42 3.21
C GLY A 87 -3.96 -9.52 4.74
N ASP A 88 -3.04 -8.79 5.32
CA ASP A 88 -2.89 -8.72 6.76
C ASP A 88 -4.06 -7.95 7.42
N ILE A 89 -4.38 -8.32 8.66
CA ILE A 89 -5.33 -7.58 9.49
C ILE A 89 -4.57 -6.51 10.25
N THR A 90 -4.99 -5.27 10.11
CA THR A 90 -4.44 -4.14 10.84
C THR A 90 -5.38 -3.74 11.98
N LEU A 91 -4.84 -3.66 13.19
CA LEU A 91 -5.53 -3.19 14.40
C LEU A 91 -4.88 -1.90 14.84
N LEU A 92 -5.65 -0.82 14.92
CA LEU A 92 -5.17 0.50 15.30
C LEU A 92 -5.99 1.07 16.46
N ALA A 93 -5.34 1.82 17.30
CA ALA A 93 -5.96 2.68 18.29
C ALA A 93 -5.56 4.14 18.02
N LYS A 94 -6.49 5.06 18.20
CA LYS A 94 -6.27 6.50 18.10
C LYS A 94 -6.60 7.14 19.44
N SER A 95 -5.65 7.86 20.00
CA SER A 95 -5.85 8.64 21.24
C SER A 95 -5.64 10.13 20.96
N ARG A 96 -6.65 10.93 21.24
CA ARG A 96 -6.56 12.38 21.16
C ARG A 96 -5.78 12.91 22.36
N LEU A 97 -4.64 13.54 22.11
CA LEU A 97 -3.79 14.09 23.15
C LEU A 97 -4.13 15.54 23.49
N HIS A 98 -4.61 16.29 22.50
CA HIS A 98 -4.96 17.69 22.66
C HIS A 98 -6.10 18.09 21.74
N ALA A 99 -6.99 18.95 22.26
CA ALA A 99 -8.00 19.65 21.48
C ALA A 99 -8.13 21.07 22.03
N ASN A 100 -8.38 22.03 21.16
CA ASN A 100 -8.56 23.42 21.59
C ASN A 100 -9.93 23.67 22.24
N ASP A 101 -10.90 22.78 22.05
CA ASP A 101 -12.21 22.77 22.66
C ASP A 101 -12.67 21.32 22.84
N ASN A 102 -13.32 21.01 23.97
CA ASN A 102 -13.77 19.65 24.27
C ASN A 102 -15.11 19.30 23.61
N LEU A 103 -15.93 20.31 23.26
CA LEU A 103 -17.25 20.12 22.68
C LEU A 103 -17.27 20.21 21.16
N ALA A 104 -16.56 21.20 20.63
CA ALA A 104 -16.45 21.48 19.19
C ALA A 104 -15.00 21.79 18.78
N PRO A 105 -14.11 20.80 18.81
CA PRO A 105 -12.71 21.02 18.52
C PRO A 105 -12.50 21.46 17.07
N THR A 106 -11.89 22.60 16.89
CA THR A 106 -11.44 23.07 15.56
C THR A 106 -9.97 22.77 15.32
N LYS A 107 -9.23 22.35 16.36
CA LYS A 107 -7.86 21.87 16.27
C LYS A 107 -7.70 20.68 17.19
N GLN A 108 -7.11 19.60 16.66
CA GLN A 108 -6.84 18.40 17.45
C GLN A 108 -5.50 17.80 17.05
N PHE A 109 -4.86 17.20 18.03
CA PHE A 109 -3.65 16.42 17.87
C PHE A 109 -3.86 15.05 18.50
N SER A 110 -3.57 13.99 17.75
CA SER A 110 -3.76 12.61 18.19
C SER A 110 -2.55 11.76 17.86
N VAL A 111 -2.36 10.71 18.65
CA VAL A 111 -1.43 9.62 18.35
C VAL A 111 -2.22 8.41 17.83
N LEU A 112 -1.67 7.76 16.83
CA LEU A 112 -2.11 6.48 16.27
C LEU A 112 -1.10 5.43 16.66
N TYR A 113 -1.56 4.25 17.10
CA TYR A 113 -0.68 3.13 17.42
C TYR A 113 -1.42 1.81 17.26
N GLY A 114 -0.68 0.76 16.90
CA GLY A 114 -1.29 -0.54 16.67
C GLY A 114 -0.35 -1.56 16.09
N LEU A 115 -0.92 -2.58 15.47
CA LEU A 115 -0.21 -3.73 14.94
C LEU A 115 -0.83 -4.16 13.60
N SER A 116 0.01 -4.55 12.66
CA SER A 116 -0.36 -5.40 11.53
C SER A 116 -0.13 -6.85 11.92
N LEU A 117 -1.09 -7.72 11.66
CA LEU A 117 -1.06 -9.14 12.02
C LEU A 117 -0.87 -9.98 10.75
N PRO A 118 0.01 -11.00 10.75
CA PRO A 118 0.39 -11.77 9.56
C PRO A 118 -0.69 -12.78 9.14
N THR A 119 -1.85 -12.30 8.76
CA THR A 119 -2.97 -13.15 8.30
C THR A 119 -2.96 -13.36 6.79
N GLY A 120 -2.25 -12.52 6.05
CA GLY A 120 -2.03 -12.68 4.62
C GLY A 120 -0.99 -13.76 4.32
N SER A 121 -1.19 -14.48 3.22
CA SER A 121 -0.29 -15.57 2.83
C SER A 121 1.05 -15.03 2.30
N ILE A 122 2.15 -15.62 2.77
CA ILE A 122 3.51 -15.45 2.23
C ILE A 122 3.98 -16.66 1.42
N GLU A 123 3.08 -17.61 1.11
CA GLU A 123 3.38 -18.85 0.42
C GLU A 123 2.68 -18.97 -0.94
N ARG A 124 2.29 -17.84 -1.55
CA ARG A 124 1.70 -17.83 -2.87
C ARG A 124 2.71 -18.30 -3.91
N LYS A 125 2.29 -19.25 -4.75
CA LYS A 125 3.13 -19.91 -5.75
C LYS A 125 2.59 -19.67 -7.14
N PHE A 126 3.45 -19.86 -8.13
CA PHE A 126 3.02 -19.93 -9.52
C PHE A 126 2.05 -21.10 -9.73
N THR A 127 0.86 -20.80 -10.22
CA THR A 127 -0.20 -21.79 -10.47
C THR A 127 -0.43 -22.05 -11.96
N ASN A 128 0.01 -21.13 -12.81
CA ASN A 128 -0.14 -21.27 -14.26
C ASN A 128 1.10 -21.94 -14.83
N ALA A 129 0.91 -22.77 -15.85
CA ALA A 129 2.01 -23.33 -16.62
C ALA A 129 2.80 -22.16 -17.24
N THR A 130 3.88 -21.75 -16.58
CA THR A 130 4.84 -20.85 -17.16
C THR A 130 5.75 -21.67 -18.06
N PRO A 131 6.32 -21.07 -19.11
CA PRO A 131 7.36 -21.72 -19.87
C PRO A 131 8.48 -22.14 -18.91
N ASN A 132 8.99 -23.36 -19.08
CA ASN A 132 10.12 -23.94 -18.31
C ASN A 132 9.87 -24.37 -16.86
N GLY A 133 8.62 -24.69 -16.47
CA GLY A 133 8.39 -25.52 -15.29
C GLY A 133 8.57 -24.83 -13.94
N VAL A 134 8.40 -23.50 -13.86
CA VAL A 134 8.41 -22.74 -12.59
C VAL A 134 7.12 -22.92 -11.75
N ASN A 135 6.26 -23.83 -12.18
CA ASN A 135 5.03 -24.15 -11.43
C ASN A 135 5.38 -24.67 -10.02
N GLY A 136 4.75 -24.10 -9.00
CA GLY A 136 5.01 -24.46 -7.60
C GLY A 136 6.15 -23.66 -6.92
N ILE A 137 6.86 -22.81 -7.64
CA ILE A 137 7.82 -21.87 -7.07
C ILE A 137 7.06 -20.70 -6.40
N LEU A 138 7.60 -20.16 -5.31
CA LEU A 138 7.05 -19.00 -4.63
C LEU A 138 7.03 -17.77 -5.56
N LEU A 139 5.94 -17.01 -5.50
CA LEU A 139 5.85 -15.71 -6.16
C LEU A 139 6.82 -14.70 -5.51
N PRO A 140 7.25 -13.66 -6.26
CA PRO A 140 8.10 -12.60 -5.73
C PRO A 140 7.50 -11.89 -4.51
N PHE A 141 8.34 -11.22 -3.72
CA PHE A 141 7.97 -10.61 -2.44
C PHE A 141 6.70 -9.75 -2.49
N LYS A 142 6.58 -8.78 -3.41
CA LYS A 142 5.38 -7.92 -3.53
C LYS A 142 4.17 -8.59 -4.16
N MET A 143 4.31 -9.81 -4.66
CA MET A 143 3.18 -10.66 -5.08
C MET A 143 2.64 -11.51 -3.93
N GLN A 144 3.33 -11.57 -2.80
CA GLN A 144 2.80 -12.15 -1.57
C GLN A 144 1.75 -11.21 -0.96
N LEU A 145 0.79 -11.77 -0.22
CA LEU A 145 -0.39 -11.05 0.26
C LEU A 145 -0.19 -10.48 1.67
N GLY A 146 0.74 -11.01 2.46
CA GLY A 146 1.06 -10.57 3.80
C GLY A 146 2.54 -10.26 4.00
N SER A 147 2.88 -9.74 5.18
CA SER A 147 4.26 -9.55 5.63
C SER A 147 4.86 -10.83 6.23
N GLY A 148 4.00 -11.67 6.84
CA GLY A 148 4.41 -12.84 7.61
C GLY A 148 4.98 -12.49 8.98
N THR A 149 4.93 -11.23 9.40
CA THR A 149 5.42 -10.71 10.68
C THR A 149 4.34 -9.91 11.40
N VAL A 150 4.46 -9.78 12.72
CA VAL A 150 3.66 -8.83 13.49
C VAL A 150 4.39 -7.50 13.49
N ASP A 151 3.81 -6.50 12.85
CA ASP A 151 4.47 -5.24 12.57
C ASP A 151 3.85 -4.11 13.41
N PRO A 152 4.60 -3.50 14.34
CA PRO A 152 4.12 -2.36 15.11
C PRO A 152 3.96 -1.13 14.23
N ILE A 153 2.87 -0.41 14.50
CA ILE A 153 2.49 0.82 13.81
C ILE A 153 2.41 1.95 14.82
N VAL A 154 2.99 3.10 14.49
CA VAL A 154 2.86 4.33 15.24
C VAL A 154 2.69 5.51 14.28
N GLY A 155 1.87 6.49 14.67
CA GLY A 155 1.62 7.66 13.84
C GLY A 155 1.14 8.86 14.63
N LEU A 156 1.17 10.01 13.98
CA LEU A 156 0.68 11.28 14.51
C LEU A 156 -0.35 11.86 13.55
N THR A 157 -1.40 12.43 14.09
CA THR A 157 -2.46 13.08 13.32
C THR A 157 -2.68 14.48 13.86
N TYR A 158 -2.60 15.47 13.00
CA TYR A 158 -3.03 16.84 13.28
C TYR A 158 -4.19 17.20 12.37
N GLN A 159 -5.26 17.71 12.93
CA GLN A 159 -6.45 18.17 12.20
C GLN A 159 -6.78 19.59 12.62
N SER A 160 -7.16 20.41 11.66
CA SER A 160 -7.64 21.77 11.90
C SER A 160 -8.79 22.08 10.95
N SER A 161 -9.76 22.85 11.45
CA SER A 161 -10.91 23.28 10.66
C SER A 161 -11.19 24.76 10.86
N ARG A 162 -11.67 25.38 9.77
CA ARG A 162 -12.25 26.73 9.76
C ARG A 162 -13.26 26.78 8.62
N ASP A 163 -14.53 26.74 8.97
CA ASP A 163 -15.62 26.73 7.99
C ASP A 163 -15.35 27.68 6.81
N PRO A 164 -15.46 27.20 5.56
CA PRO A 164 -15.84 25.88 5.09
C PRO A 164 -14.63 24.94 4.78
N TYR A 165 -13.50 25.12 5.43
CA TYR A 165 -12.24 24.42 5.15
C TYR A 165 -11.81 23.50 6.29
N TRP A 166 -11.23 22.34 5.93
CA TRP A 166 -10.51 21.41 6.82
C TRP A 166 -9.16 21.10 6.22
N TRP A 167 -8.17 20.95 7.06
CA TRP A 167 -6.84 20.48 6.63
C TRP A 167 -6.18 19.71 7.77
N GLY A 168 -5.24 18.90 7.42
CA GLY A 168 -4.48 18.14 8.41
C GLY A 168 -3.27 17.45 7.84
N LEU A 169 -2.52 16.87 8.76
CA LEU A 169 -1.34 16.07 8.48
C LEU A 169 -1.48 14.75 9.22
N ASN A 170 -1.29 13.65 8.52
CA ASN A 170 -1.16 12.33 9.09
C ASN A 170 0.24 11.82 8.82
N THR A 171 0.84 11.15 9.79
CA THR A 171 2.08 10.40 9.61
C THR A 171 1.91 9.01 10.19
N GLN A 172 2.56 8.02 9.59
CA GLN A 172 2.54 6.64 10.04
C GLN A 172 3.88 5.98 9.75
N LEU A 173 4.43 5.31 10.74
CA LEU A 173 5.57 4.41 10.62
C LEU A 173 5.08 3.00 10.90
N GLU A 174 5.36 2.08 9.99
CA GLU A 174 5.20 0.64 10.16
C GLU A 174 6.58 0.00 10.19
N ALA A 175 6.88 -0.70 11.27
CA ALA A 175 8.21 -1.23 11.52
C ALA A 175 8.22 -2.76 11.35
N HIS A 176 9.07 -3.25 10.47
CA HIS A 176 9.31 -4.67 10.23
C HIS A 176 10.64 -5.05 10.89
N VAL A 177 10.60 -5.73 12.05
CA VAL A 177 11.77 -5.85 12.94
C VAL A 177 12.36 -7.26 13.05
N TYR A 178 11.73 -8.26 12.44
CA TYR A 178 12.23 -9.64 12.43
C TYR A 178 11.80 -10.38 11.16
N ASP A 179 12.53 -11.43 10.80
CA ASP A 179 12.27 -12.22 9.62
C ASP A 179 11.04 -13.12 9.80
N ASN A 180 10.25 -13.25 8.74
CA ASN A 180 9.16 -14.19 8.66
C ASN A 180 9.66 -15.64 8.43
N GLU A 181 8.76 -16.61 8.37
CA GLU A 181 9.09 -18.04 8.17
C GLU A 181 9.83 -18.32 6.85
N GLN A 182 9.76 -17.40 5.88
CA GLN A 182 10.49 -17.47 4.62
C GLN A 182 11.90 -16.86 4.71
N GLY A 183 12.30 -16.33 5.89
CA GLY A 183 13.62 -15.78 6.17
C GLY A 183 13.85 -14.41 5.53
N TYR A 184 12.82 -13.56 5.49
CA TYR A 184 12.92 -12.16 5.09
C TYR A 184 11.93 -11.30 5.88
N HIS A 185 12.15 -10.00 5.90
CA HIS A 185 11.15 -9.02 6.29
C HIS A 185 11.12 -7.84 5.31
N ARG A 186 10.00 -7.13 5.29
CA ARG A 186 9.84 -5.91 4.49
C ARG A 186 10.72 -4.79 5.04
N GLY A 187 11.05 -3.82 4.20
CA GLY A 187 11.68 -2.59 4.67
C GLY A 187 10.75 -1.77 5.55
N GLN A 188 11.33 -0.93 6.40
CA GLN A 188 10.56 0.01 7.23
C GLN A 188 9.75 0.92 6.30
N GLU A 189 8.49 1.17 6.66
CA GLU A 189 7.59 1.98 5.84
C GLU A 189 7.16 3.23 6.60
N PHE A 190 7.43 4.40 6.03
CA PHE A 190 6.98 5.68 6.56
C PHE A 190 6.05 6.36 5.55
N ARG A 191 4.84 6.68 5.98
CA ARG A 191 3.82 7.40 5.20
C ARG A 191 3.55 8.76 5.82
N TYR A 192 3.27 9.73 4.96
CA TYR A 192 2.80 11.04 5.37
C TYR A 192 1.79 11.57 4.36
N ASP A 193 0.73 12.21 4.88
CA ASP A 193 -0.35 12.77 4.08
C ASP A 193 -0.68 14.16 4.60
N PHE A 194 -0.60 15.14 3.73
CA PHE A 194 -1.17 16.45 3.96
C PHE A 194 -2.45 16.56 3.15
N TYR A 195 -3.58 16.82 3.79
CA TYR A 195 -4.86 16.97 3.11
C TYR A 195 -5.48 18.33 3.37
N ALA A 196 -6.24 18.79 2.37
CA ALA A 196 -7.09 19.97 2.45
C ALA A 196 -8.45 19.65 1.83
N MET A 197 -9.51 20.09 2.49
CA MET A 197 -10.88 19.83 2.09
C MET A 197 -11.67 21.13 2.15
N LYS A 198 -12.65 21.27 1.25
CA LYS A 198 -13.56 22.41 1.21
C LYS A 198 -14.99 21.95 1.00
N GLN A 199 -15.90 22.33 1.89
CA GLN A 199 -17.33 22.17 1.67
C GLN A 199 -17.78 23.19 0.61
N VAL A 200 -18.30 22.68 -0.51
CA VAL A 200 -18.77 23.51 -1.63
C VAL A 200 -20.29 23.55 -1.73
N HIS A 201 -20.96 22.58 -1.10
CA HIS A 201 -22.40 22.49 -0.98
C HIS A 201 -22.74 21.68 0.28
N ASP A 202 -23.97 21.72 0.76
CA ASP A 202 -24.41 21.01 1.98
C ASP A 202 -24.04 19.52 2.01
N ASN A 203 -24.04 18.88 0.84
CA ASN A 203 -23.76 17.45 0.70
C ASN A 203 -22.46 17.14 -0.06
N TRP A 204 -21.66 18.16 -0.42
CA TRP A 204 -20.46 17.98 -1.23
C TRP A 204 -19.23 18.62 -0.60
N VAL A 205 -18.18 17.85 -0.52
CA VAL A 205 -16.85 18.29 -0.11
C VAL A 205 -15.86 17.95 -1.21
N LEU A 206 -15.05 18.92 -1.61
CA LEU A 206 -13.88 18.69 -2.47
C LEU A 206 -12.67 18.45 -1.60
N GLN A 207 -11.79 17.56 -2.04
CA GLN A 207 -10.55 17.24 -1.33
C GLN A 207 -9.35 17.21 -2.25
N ALA A 208 -8.22 17.64 -1.71
CA ALA A 208 -6.90 17.53 -2.31
C ALA A 208 -5.92 17.00 -1.26
N GLN A 209 -5.02 16.11 -1.66
CA GLN A 209 -4.03 15.53 -0.75
C GLN A 209 -2.67 15.50 -1.43
N LEU A 210 -1.62 15.72 -0.65
CA LEU A 210 -0.24 15.41 -0.99
C LEU A 210 0.17 14.20 -0.17
N ASN A 211 0.33 13.07 -0.84
CA ASN A 211 0.69 11.80 -0.23
C ASN A 211 2.17 11.53 -0.46
N GLY A 212 2.86 11.06 0.54
CA GLY A 212 4.21 10.61 0.39
C GLY A 212 4.47 9.35 1.20
N TRP A 213 5.35 8.50 0.68
CA TRP A 213 5.82 7.33 1.40
C TRP A 213 7.25 7.00 1.06
N TYR A 214 7.94 6.54 2.07
CA TYR A 214 9.26 5.98 2.01
C TYR A 214 9.18 4.52 2.45
N GLU A 215 9.81 3.64 1.68
CA GLU A 215 9.91 2.21 1.98
C GLU A 215 11.38 1.82 1.87
N GLY A 216 11.90 1.08 2.85
CA GLY A 216 13.22 0.45 2.76
C GLY A 216 13.21 -0.76 1.82
N SER A 217 14.39 -1.25 1.45
CA SER A 217 14.51 -2.53 0.78
C SER A 217 14.13 -3.68 1.70
N PHE A 218 13.80 -4.84 1.11
CA PHE A 218 13.59 -6.05 1.90
C PHE A 218 14.91 -6.48 2.56
N SER A 219 14.84 -6.92 3.80
CA SER A 219 15.99 -7.53 4.47
C SER A 219 15.98 -9.03 4.18
N ARG A 220 16.96 -9.47 3.44
CA ARG A 220 17.25 -10.87 3.18
C ARG A 220 18.68 -10.98 2.70
N GLU A 221 19.41 -11.98 3.19
CA GLU A 221 20.68 -12.33 2.60
C GLU A 221 20.46 -12.99 1.22
N PRO A 222 21.08 -12.47 0.15
CA PRO A 222 21.11 -13.14 -1.14
C PRO A 222 21.67 -14.56 -0.94
N PHE A 223 20.98 -15.58 -1.44
CA PHE A 223 21.44 -16.98 -1.41
C PHE A 223 21.41 -17.70 -0.07
N ASN A 224 20.58 -17.32 0.85
CA ASN A 224 20.46 -17.97 2.16
C ASN A 224 19.85 -19.39 2.07
N GLY A 225 20.58 -20.33 1.42
CA GLY A 225 20.35 -21.77 1.45
C GLY A 225 19.05 -22.33 0.90
N ARG A 226 18.04 -21.50 0.64
CA ARG A 226 16.71 -21.89 0.11
C ARG A 226 16.65 -21.86 -1.42
N VAL A 227 17.70 -22.30 -2.04
CA VAL A 227 17.96 -22.19 -3.50
C VAL A 227 17.01 -23.03 -4.35
N ASN A 228 16.37 -24.03 -3.80
CA ASN A 228 15.51 -24.96 -4.52
C ASN A 228 14.05 -24.67 -4.23
N GLY A 229 13.38 -23.88 -5.08
CA GLY A 229 11.95 -23.66 -5.01
C GLY A 229 11.51 -22.20 -4.94
N GLU A 230 12.42 -21.24 -4.88
CA GLU A 230 12.07 -19.83 -4.72
C GLU A 230 12.32 -18.98 -5.96
N GLY A 231 12.67 -19.55 -7.10
CA GLY A 231 12.95 -18.80 -8.33
C GLY A 231 14.19 -17.90 -8.27
N HIS A 232 15.02 -18.05 -7.23
CA HIS A 232 16.07 -17.11 -6.90
C HIS A 232 17.37 -17.33 -7.64
N THR A 233 17.62 -18.52 -8.15
CA THR A 233 18.94 -18.83 -8.63
C THR A 233 18.93 -19.30 -10.05
N ASN A 234 19.22 -18.40 -10.90
CA ASN A 234 19.96 -18.77 -12.08
C ASN A 234 21.43 -18.88 -11.65
N LYS A 235 21.97 -20.09 -11.49
CA LYS A 235 23.39 -20.32 -11.17
C LYS A 235 24.34 -19.91 -12.29
N VAL A 236 23.86 -19.13 -13.26
CA VAL A 236 24.67 -18.58 -14.34
C VAL A 236 25.47 -17.42 -13.78
N ALA A 237 26.75 -17.44 -13.99
CA ALA A 237 27.68 -16.41 -13.56
C ALA A 237 27.18 -15.00 -13.89
N GLY A 238 27.08 -14.14 -12.90
CA GLY A 238 26.82 -12.71 -13.04
C GLY A 238 25.49 -12.22 -12.51
N ASN A 239 24.36 -12.85 -12.82
CA ASN A 239 23.06 -12.48 -12.27
C ASN A 239 22.32 -13.71 -11.75
N PRO A 240 22.16 -13.82 -10.43
CA PRO A 240 21.58 -15.02 -9.81
C PRO A 240 20.07 -15.09 -9.87
N PHE A 241 19.38 -14.03 -10.28
CA PHE A 241 17.92 -13.94 -10.22
C PHE A 241 17.26 -14.21 -11.57
N LEU A 242 16.10 -14.89 -11.55
CA LEU A 242 15.27 -15.10 -12.75
C LEU A 242 14.57 -13.81 -13.20
N SER A 243 14.36 -12.89 -12.27
CA SER A 243 13.70 -11.60 -12.49
C SER A 243 14.23 -10.59 -11.49
N PRO A 244 14.26 -9.30 -11.79
CA PRO A 244 14.58 -8.25 -10.82
C PRO A 244 13.67 -8.26 -9.58
N LEU A 245 12.47 -8.87 -9.69
CA LEU A 245 11.51 -9.01 -8.61
C LEU A 245 11.93 -9.96 -7.48
N PHE A 246 12.96 -10.80 -7.70
CA PHE A 246 13.48 -11.72 -6.68
C PHE A 246 14.69 -11.14 -5.92
N ASP A 247 15.20 -10.03 -6.38
CA ASP A 247 16.27 -9.32 -5.67
C ASP A 247 15.68 -8.44 -4.58
N PRO A 248 15.93 -8.70 -3.28
CA PRO A 248 15.40 -7.92 -2.18
C PRO A 248 15.88 -6.47 -2.18
N GLN A 249 16.99 -6.16 -2.83
CA GLN A 249 17.51 -4.80 -2.95
C GLN A 249 16.76 -3.96 -4.00
N ASN A 250 16.02 -4.59 -4.90
CA ASN A 250 15.19 -3.92 -5.90
C ASN A 250 13.80 -3.56 -5.33
N TYR A 251 13.74 -3.14 -4.07
CA TYR A 251 12.52 -2.72 -3.42
C TYR A 251 12.76 -1.47 -2.57
N GLY A 252 11.67 -0.74 -2.35
CA GLY A 252 11.73 0.49 -1.60
C GLY A 252 12.00 1.71 -2.46
N GLY A 253 12.28 2.82 -1.78
CA GLY A 253 12.46 4.14 -2.38
C GLY A 253 11.53 5.17 -1.77
N HIS A 254 11.50 6.35 -2.38
CA HIS A 254 10.65 7.46 -1.97
C HIS A 254 9.69 7.83 -3.10
N LYS A 255 8.42 7.98 -2.76
CA LYS A 255 7.37 8.36 -3.71
C LYS A 255 6.53 9.51 -3.16
N MET A 256 6.08 10.38 -4.05
CA MET A 256 5.11 11.43 -3.75
C MET A 256 4.02 11.45 -4.82
N ALA A 257 2.78 11.70 -4.39
CA ALA A 257 1.63 11.76 -5.27
C ALA A 257 0.66 12.86 -4.83
N VAL A 258 -0.08 13.38 -5.78
CA VAL A 258 -1.22 14.27 -5.53
C VAL A 258 -2.50 13.48 -5.74
N SER A 259 -3.41 13.56 -4.79
CA SER A 259 -4.75 12.99 -4.87
C SER A 259 -5.78 14.11 -4.93
N LEU A 260 -6.72 14.00 -5.85
CA LEU A 260 -7.87 14.88 -5.97
C LEU A 260 -9.13 14.03 -5.86
N GLY A 261 -10.13 14.54 -5.17
CA GLY A 261 -11.36 13.81 -4.98
C GLY A 261 -12.50 14.65 -4.45
N PHE A 262 -13.61 13.97 -4.24
CA PHE A 262 -14.77 14.55 -3.62
C PHE A 262 -15.47 13.53 -2.71
N GLN A 263 -16.17 14.06 -1.74
CA GLN A 263 -17.08 13.31 -0.90
C GLN A 263 -18.50 13.80 -1.13
N TYR A 264 -19.44 12.86 -1.21
CA TYR A 264 -20.85 13.11 -1.36
C TYR A 264 -21.65 12.41 -0.25
N GLN A 265 -22.48 13.17 0.45
CA GLN A 265 -23.36 12.68 1.50
C GLN A 265 -24.81 12.65 0.99
N PRO A 266 -25.26 11.52 0.36
CA PRO A 266 -26.63 11.40 -0.16
C PRO A 266 -27.70 11.50 0.92
N ILE A 267 -27.44 10.91 2.06
CA ILE A 267 -28.27 10.94 3.27
C ILE A 267 -27.36 11.07 4.49
N PRO A 268 -27.85 11.60 5.63
CA PRO A 268 -27.05 11.72 6.83
C PRO A 268 -26.36 10.41 7.22
N LEU A 269 -25.11 10.49 7.66
CA LEU A 269 -24.28 9.36 8.11
C LEU A 269 -23.81 8.40 7.00
N HIS A 270 -24.06 8.70 5.73
CA HIS A 270 -23.61 7.89 4.60
C HIS A 270 -22.77 8.75 3.65
N ILE A 271 -21.52 8.38 3.45
CA ILE A 271 -20.58 9.13 2.65
C ILE A 271 -20.05 8.25 1.52
N LEU A 272 -20.14 8.74 0.31
CA LEU A 272 -19.45 8.21 -0.86
C LEU A 272 -18.24 9.10 -1.16
N GLU A 273 -17.09 8.49 -1.35
CA GLU A 273 -15.86 9.20 -1.70
C GLU A 273 -15.26 8.62 -2.97
N LEU A 274 -14.88 9.50 -3.89
CA LEU A 274 -14.09 9.14 -5.06
C LEU A 274 -12.80 9.96 -5.06
N THR A 275 -11.67 9.25 -5.20
CA THR A 275 -10.34 9.85 -5.23
C THR A 275 -9.53 9.32 -6.41
N ALA A 276 -8.85 10.21 -7.13
CA ALA A 276 -7.86 9.89 -8.15
C ALA A 276 -6.49 10.39 -7.70
N THR A 277 -5.49 9.51 -7.76
CA THR A 277 -4.12 9.77 -7.31
C THR A 277 -3.17 9.67 -8.49
N LEU A 278 -2.31 10.67 -8.65
CA LEU A 278 -1.28 10.75 -9.68
C LEU A 278 0.09 10.95 -9.01
N PRO A 279 1.06 10.09 -9.29
CA PRO A 279 2.43 10.27 -8.82
C PRO A 279 3.05 11.52 -9.44
N ILE A 280 3.75 12.30 -8.61
CA ILE A 280 4.50 13.50 -9.04
C ILE A 280 6.01 13.31 -8.89
N HIS A 281 6.44 12.41 -8.01
CA HIS A 281 7.84 12.06 -7.82
C HIS A 281 7.96 10.59 -7.43
N GLN A 282 8.93 9.89 -8.00
CA GLN A 282 9.28 8.53 -7.63
C GLN A 282 10.77 8.33 -7.83
N ASP A 283 11.46 7.98 -6.76
CA ASP A 283 12.85 7.60 -6.70
C ASP A 283 12.92 6.19 -6.10
N LEU A 284 13.16 5.19 -6.95
CA LEU A 284 13.02 3.77 -6.62
C LEU A 284 14.37 3.11 -6.48
N SER A 285 14.53 2.25 -5.49
CA SER A 285 15.78 1.49 -5.28
C SER A 285 15.81 0.28 -6.23
N GLY A 286 16.57 0.38 -7.31
CA GLY A 286 16.67 -0.66 -8.35
C GLY A 286 15.45 -0.77 -9.26
N PRO A 287 15.48 -1.67 -10.25
CA PRO A 287 14.42 -1.82 -11.25
C PRO A 287 13.09 -2.28 -10.67
N GLN A 288 12.15 -1.37 -10.48
CA GLN A 288 10.79 -1.60 -9.98
C GLN A 288 9.75 -1.02 -10.93
N LEU A 289 8.52 -1.56 -10.91
CA LEU A 289 7.38 -0.94 -11.59
C LEU A 289 7.00 0.37 -10.89
N ARG A 290 7.02 1.48 -11.63
CA ARG A 290 6.54 2.77 -11.11
C ARG A 290 5.03 2.82 -11.06
N ASP A 291 4.47 3.58 -10.14
CA ASP A 291 3.04 3.86 -10.08
C ASP A 291 2.67 4.81 -11.23
N ASN A 292 1.55 4.54 -11.90
CA ASN A 292 1.04 5.43 -12.96
C ASN A 292 -0.15 6.24 -12.47
N TRP A 293 -1.15 5.57 -11.91
CA TRP A 293 -2.32 6.20 -11.33
C TRP A 293 -3.04 5.22 -10.41
N MET A 294 -3.81 5.76 -9.48
CA MET A 294 -4.72 5.01 -8.63
C MET A 294 -6.08 5.71 -8.59
N MET A 295 -7.16 4.92 -8.59
CA MET A 295 -8.52 5.38 -8.32
C MET A 295 -9.09 4.59 -7.16
N GLN A 296 -9.74 5.28 -6.24
CA GLN A 296 -10.38 4.70 -5.08
C GLN A 296 -11.82 5.20 -4.98
N LEU A 297 -12.74 4.26 -4.82
CA LEU A 297 -14.13 4.50 -4.44
C LEU A 297 -14.34 3.95 -3.04
N SER A 298 -14.80 4.78 -2.12
CA SER A 298 -15.06 4.40 -0.74
C SER A 298 -16.50 4.70 -0.35
N TYR A 299 -17.05 3.88 0.53
CA TYR A 299 -18.34 4.08 1.12
C TYR A 299 -18.23 3.94 2.64
N TYR A 300 -18.61 5.00 3.33
CA TYR A 300 -18.58 5.06 4.79
C TYR A 300 -19.99 5.17 5.34
N VAL A 301 -20.25 4.41 6.40
CA VAL A 301 -21.51 4.47 7.17
C VAL A 301 -21.16 4.71 8.63
N GLU A 302 -21.69 5.78 9.19
CA GLU A 302 -21.59 6.03 10.62
C GLU A 302 -22.83 5.46 11.34
N ILE A 303 -22.60 4.63 12.35
CA ILE A 303 -23.66 4.04 13.16
C ILE A 303 -23.60 4.65 14.57
N PRO A 304 -24.42 5.69 14.86
CA PRO A 304 -24.40 6.35 16.16
C PRO A 304 -24.90 5.42 17.26
N THR A 305 -24.10 5.22 18.30
CA THR A 305 -24.52 4.48 19.49
C THR A 305 -25.32 5.37 20.43
N LYS A 306 -26.07 4.77 21.42
CA LYS A 306 -26.84 5.51 22.41
C LYS A 306 -26.01 6.53 23.22
N LYS A 307 -24.70 6.34 23.30
CA LYS A 307 -23.75 7.24 23.96
C LYS A 307 -23.23 8.34 23.05
N SER A 308 -23.43 8.22 21.74
CA SER A 308 -22.97 9.19 20.75
C SER A 308 -23.68 10.54 20.94
N ARG A 309 -22.96 11.63 20.81
CA ARG A 309 -23.54 12.98 20.78
C ARG A 309 -24.57 13.14 19.67
N ARG A 310 -24.34 12.53 18.50
CA ARG A 310 -25.28 12.53 17.36
C ARG A 310 -26.59 11.83 17.69
N TYR A 311 -26.58 10.74 18.48
CA TYR A 311 -27.78 10.06 18.91
C TYR A 311 -28.63 10.93 19.83
N LYS A 312 -28.02 11.81 20.64
CA LYS A 312 -28.70 12.70 21.58
C LYS A 312 -29.27 13.98 20.96
N GLY A 313 -29.30 14.07 19.62
CA GLY A 313 -29.84 15.24 18.91
C GLY A 313 -28.85 16.45 18.88
N PHE A 314 -27.67 16.31 19.39
CA PHE A 314 -26.59 17.27 19.07
C PHE A 314 -26.28 17.11 17.59
N ASN A 315 -26.63 18.10 16.77
CA ASN A 315 -26.04 18.25 15.45
C ASN A 315 -24.58 18.65 15.70
N PRO A 316 -23.60 17.75 15.61
CA PRO A 316 -22.22 18.21 15.51
C PRO A 316 -22.14 19.09 14.27
N PRO A 317 -21.19 20.02 14.22
CA PRO A 317 -20.85 20.66 12.96
C PRO A 317 -20.81 19.56 11.89
N LYS A 318 -21.25 19.87 10.66
CA LYS A 318 -21.31 18.92 9.52
C LYS A 318 -19.91 18.41 9.13
N GLU A 319 -19.07 18.21 10.09
CA GLU A 319 -17.67 17.80 9.96
C GLU A 319 -17.63 16.31 9.68
N LEU A 320 -17.27 16.04 8.45
CA LEU A 320 -16.83 14.75 7.99
C LEU A 320 -15.40 14.55 8.53
N GLY A 321 -15.25 13.87 9.63
CA GLY A 321 -13.90 13.59 10.09
C GLY A 321 -13.84 12.93 11.45
N PHE A 322 -13.11 11.85 11.51
CA PHE A 322 -12.62 11.24 12.74
C PHE A 322 -11.55 12.10 13.38
#